data_4195b7c3b5bea6b70b2e3ede09d465ab
#
_entry.id   4195b7c3b5bea6b70b2e3ede09d465ab
#
_cell.length_a   1.000
_cell.length_b   1.000
_cell.length_c   1.000
_cell.angle_alpha   90.00
_cell.angle_beta   90.00
_cell.angle_gamma   90.00
#
_symmetry.space_group_name_H-M   'P 1'
#
loop_
_entity.id
_entity.type
_entity.pdbx_description
1 polymer ?
#
loop_
_entity_poly.entity_id
_entity_poly.type
_entity_poly.pdbx_seq_one_letter_code
_entity_poly.pdbx_strand_id
1 'polypeptide(L)'
;MEQLKREAIIALGDEATASRVNGACSLVLALASMPSGRELDDREDWACLENGMLNLRTLEFIPHDRDFLATVKLGVTWHGEKPPKPERWLRFLGETVQTPEVIMQLQEFIGYSMTRDTTMGKARLLLGPGADGKSKVISIMRALVGQKNCSAVTIAGLEDQFQRASLFRKMLNVGA
;
A
#
# COMPACT_ATOMS: atom_id res chain seq x y z
N MET A 1 -0.02 12.03 17.95
CA MET A 1 0.00 13.10 18.99
C MET A 1 0.93 12.78 20.16
N GLU A 2 0.85 11.60 20.79
CA GLU A 2 1.77 11.25 21.89
C GLU A 2 3.24 11.20 21.49
N GLN A 3 3.56 10.64 20.34
CA GLN A 3 4.95 10.60 19.84
C GLN A 3 5.51 12.00 19.63
N LEU A 4 4.72 12.90 19.02
CA LEU A 4 5.11 14.31 18.84
C LEU A 4 5.38 15.02 20.17
N LYS A 5 4.56 14.76 21.19
CA LYS A 5 4.79 15.30 22.53
C LYS A 5 6.08 14.77 23.15
N ARG A 6 6.38 13.49 23.00
CA ARG A 6 7.65 12.89 23.47
C ARG A 6 8.86 13.54 22.82
N GLU A 7 8.83 13.71 21.50
CA GLU A 7 9.90 14.39 20.75
C GLU A 7 10.06 15.85 21.18
N ALA A 8 8.95 16.56 21.39
CA ALA A 8 8.98 17.93 21.91
C ALA A 8 9.55 18.02 23.33
N ILE A 9 9.26 17.05 24.20
CA ILE A 9 9.85 16.99 25.57
C ILE A 9 11.36 16.78 25.46
N ILE A 10 11.82 15.86 24.63
CA ILE A 10 13.24 15.58 24.42
C ILE A 10 13.96 16.82 23.89
N ALA A 11 13.38 17.51 22.91
CA ALA A 11 13.97 18.70 22.30
C ALA A 11 14.04 19.90 23.27
N LEU A 12 13.06 20.05 24.17
CA LEU A 12 13.00 21.13 25.14
C LEU A 12 13.83 20.86 26.40
N GLY A 13 14.17 19.58 26.69
CA GLY A 13 14.96 19.20 27.85
C GLY A 13 14.38 19.75 29.15
N ASP A 14 15.23 20.41 29.99
CA ASP A 14 14.85 20.98 31.28
C ASP A 14 13.82 22.13 31.19
N GLU A 15 13.62 22.68 30.00
CA GLU A 15 12.64 23.74 29.72
C GLU A 15 11.24 23.20 29.35
N ALA A 16 11.05 21.88 29.35
CA ALA A 16 9.81 21.22 28.97
C ALA A 16 8.70 21.45 29.98
N THR A 17 7.91 22.48 29.79
CA THR A 17 6.64 22.69 30.50
C THR A 17 5.46 22.25 29.62
N ALA A 18 4.33 21.90 30.23
CA ALA A 18 3.14 21.49 29.50
C ALA A 18 2.71 22.54 28.45
N SER A 19 2.83 23.82 28.76
CA SER A 19 2.51 24.93 27.84
C SER A 19 3.47 24.96 26.65
N ARG A 20 4.78 24.87 26.90
CA ARG A 20 5.82 24.87 25.83
C ARG A 20 5.70 23.64 24.93
N VAL A 21 5.49 22.46 25.50
CA VAL A 21 5.28 21.21 24.73
C VAL A 21 4.03 21.32 23.84
N ASN A 22 2.90 21.79 24.40
CA ASN A 22 1.70 21.97 23.61
C ASN A 22 1.86 23.05 22.55
N GLY A 23 2.56 24.16 22.85
CA GLY A 23 2.88 25.21 21.89
C GLY A 23 3.76 24.70 20.74
N ALA A 24 4.83 23.96 21.05
CA ALA A 24 5.68 23.33 20.04
C ALA A 24 4.90 22.35 19.16
N CYS A 25 4.07 21.49 19.76
CA CYS A 25 3.20 20.58 18.99
C CYS A 25 2.23 21.34 18.08
N SER A 26 1.62 22.43 18.56
CA SER A 26 0.70 23.26 17.75
C SER A 26 1.42 23.94 16.59
N LEU A 27 2.64 24.45 16.80
CA LEU A 27 3.46 25.03 15.74
C LEU A 27 3.87 23.98 14.69
N VAL A 28 4.31 22.78 15.12
CA VAL A 28 4.64 21.69 14.20
C VAL A 28 3.42 21.27 13.38
N LEU A 29 2.26 21.15 14.00
CA LEU A 29 1.01 20.82 13.29
C LEU A 29 0.59 21.91 12.31
N ALA A 30 0.76 23.19 12.65
CA ALA A 30 0.49 24.30 11.77
C ALA A 30 1.46 24.34 10.57
N LEU A 31 2.76 24.07 10.81
CA LEU A 31 3.77 23.99 9.75
C LEU A 31 3.63 22.73 8.87
N ALA A 32 3.11 21.64 9.46
CA ALA A 32 2.82 20.39 8.75
C ALA A 32 1.44 20.37 8.09
N SER A 33 0.63 21.45 8.24
CA SER A 33 -0.66 21.55 7.58
C SER A 33 -0.48 21.55 6.07
N MET A 34 -1.31 20.77 5.38
CA MET A 34 -1.29 20.76 3.92
C MET A 34 -1.65 22.15 3.37
N PRO A 35 -0.93 22.61 2.34
CA PRO A 35 -1.34 23.81 1.61
C PRO A 35 -2.79 23.65 1.11
N SER A 36 -3.58 24.71 1.21
CA SER A 36 -4.95 24.68 0.70
C SER A 36 -4.97 24.36 -0.80
N GLY A 37 -5.86 23.46 -1.20
CA GLY A 37 -6.00 23.02 -2.59
C GLY A 37 -5.13 21.84 -3.02
N ARG A 38 -4.37 21.21 -2.10
CA ARG A 38 -3.67 19.95 -2.36
C ARG A 38 -4.42 18.78 -1.72
N GLU A 39 -4.49 17.68 -2.43
CA GLU A 39 -5.07 16.43 -1.94
C GLU A 39 -3.99 15.39 -1.69
N LEU A 40 -4.25 14.49 -0.75
CA LEU A 40 -3.39 13.33 -0.53
C LEU A 40 -3.54 12.37 -1.72
N ASP A 41 -2.40 11.86 -2.17
CA ASP A 41 -2.40 10.86 -3.24
C ASP A 41 -3.04 11.34 -4.57
N ASP A 42 -2.97 12.61 -4.92
CA ASP A 42 -3.58 13.22 -6.09
C ASP A 42 -2.97 12.78 -7.43
N ARG A 43 -1.80 12.16 -7.41
CA ARG A 43 -1.08 11.69 -8.59
C ARG A 43 -1.32 10.20 -8.83
N GLU A 44 -2.43 9.86 -9.46
CA GLU A 44 -2.88 8.47 -9.68
C GLU A 44 -1.89 7.61 -10.48
N ASP A 45 -1.15 8.22 -11.41
CA ASP A 45 -0.17 7.53 -12.24
C ASP A 45 1.13 7.18 -11.50
N TRP A 46 1.31 7.65 -10.27
CA TRP A 46 2.53 7.43 -9.52
C TRP A 46 2.33 6.46 -8.36
N ALA A 47 3.25 5.50 -8.26
CA ALA A 47 3.33 4.57 -7.14
C ALA A 47 4.54 4.91 -6.25
N CYS A 48 4.31 5.01 -4.95
CA CYS A 48 5.38 5.09 -3.96
C CYS A 48 5.88 3.69 -3.63
N LEU A 49 7.15 3.42 -3.93
CA LEU A 49 7.82 2.14 -3.72
C LEU A 49 8.79 2.23 -2.53
N GLU A 50 9.46 1.13 -2.18
CA GLU A 50 10.44 1.12 -1.07
C GLU A 50 11.64 2.05 -1.34
N ASN A 51 12.04 2.24 -2.58
CA ASN A 51 13.23 2.98 -2.97
C ASN A 51 12.97 4.28 -3.75
N GLY A 52 11.72 4.68 -3.99
CA GLY A 52 11.40 5.92 -4.71
C GLY A 52 9.98 5.96 -5.24
N MET A 53 9.74 6.88 -6.17
CA MET A 53 8.47 7.08 -6.85
C MET A 53 8.60 6.58 -8.29
N LEU A 54 7.64 5.78 -8.73
CA LEU A 54 7.57 5.23 -10.09
C LEU A 54 6.32 5.73 -10.78
N ASN A 55 6.48 6.34 -11.97
CA ASN A 55 5.36 6.61 -12.85
C ASN A 55 4.97 5.32 -13.58
N LEU A 56 3.75 4.86 -13.38
CA LEU A 56 3.26 3.59 -13.94
C LEU A 56 3.01 3.62 -15.46
N ARG A 57 2.92 4.82 -16.06
CA ARG A 57 2.71 4.97 -17.50
C ARG A 57 4.01 5.14 -18.26
N THR A 58 4.92 5.98 -17.74
CA THR A 58 6.17 6.34 -18.42
C THR A 58 7.35 5.49 -17.96
N LEU A 59 7.23 4.75 -16.85
CA LEU A 59 8.29 4.05 -16.14
C LEU A 59 9.40 4.98 -15.63
N GLU A 60 9.13 6.26 -15.57
CA GLU A 60 10.03 7.24 -14.94
C GLU A 60 10.16 6.95 -13.46
N PHE A 61 11.39 6.91 -12.95
CA PHE A 61 11.69 6.64 -11.56
C PHE A 61 12.50 7.78 -10.96
N ILE A 62 12.02 8.31 -9.84
CA ILE A 62 12.67 9.39 -9.09
C ILE A 62 12.81 9.04 -7.61
N PRO A 63 13.72 9.69 -6.86
CA PRO A 63 13.78 9.58 -5.41
C PRO A 63 12.44 9.92 -4.75
N HIS A 64 12.25 9.47 -3.50
CA HIS A 64 11.07 9.89 -2.73
C HIS A 64 10.98 11.41 -2.63
N ASP A 65 9.80 11.92 -2.90
CA ASP A 65 9.49 13.32 -2.81
C ASP A 65 8.20 13.51 -1.99
N ARG A 66 8.30 14.30 -0.91
CA ARG A 66 7.17 14.61 -0.02
C ARG A 66 6.04 15.36 -0.72
N ASP A 67 6.35 16.04 -1.82
CA ASP A 67 5.36 16.80 -2.58
C ASP A 67 4.36 15.92 -3.33
N PHE A 68 4.60 14.61 -3.39
CA PHE A 68 3.60 13.64 -3.87
C PHE A 68 2.51 13.35 -2.83
N LEU A 69 2.70 13.72 -1.57
CA LEU A 69 1.75 13.47 -0.48
C LEU A 69 1.23 12.02 -0.46
N ALA A 70 2.08 11.07 -0.85
CA ALA A 70 1.73 9.66 -0.95
C ALA A 70 1.46 9.07 0.44
N THR A 71 0.26 8.53 0.65
CA THR A 71 -0.12 7.87 1.92
C THR A 71 0.04 6.36 1.87
N VAL A 72 0.19 5.80 0.67
CA VAL A 72 0.38 4.38 0.41
C VAL A 72 1.78 4.14 -0.12
N LYS A 73 2.53 3.26 0.53
CA LYS A 73 3.82 2.76 0.05
C LYS A 73 3.71 1.25 -0.22
N LEU A 74 4.04 0.85 -1.45
CA LEU A 74 4.06 -0.56 -1.86
C LEU A 74 5.31 -1.26 -1.30
N GLY A 75 5.18 -2.54 -0.99
CA GLY A 75 6.27 -3.37 -0.47
C GLY A 75 7.24 -3.88 -1.54
N VAL A 76 7.51 -3.09 -2.56
CA VAL A 76 8.36 -3.46 -3.71
C VAL A 76 9.46 -2.44 -3.94
N THR A 77 10.57 -2.93 -4.51
CA THR A 77 11.71 -2.12 -4.93
C THR A 77 11.81 -2.13 -6.45
N TRP A 78 11.97 -0.96 -7.07
CA TRP A 78 12.21 -0.84 -8.50
C TRP A 78 13.66 -1.15 -8.84
N HIS A 79 13.86 -2.09 -9.74
CA HIS A 79 15.18 -2.53 -10.22
C HIS A 79 15.47 -2.12 -11.68
N GLY A 80 14.68 -1.18 -12.21
CA GLY A 80 14.78 -0.76 -13.61
C GLY A 80 13.90 -1.59 -14.54
N GLU A 81 13.98 -1.28 -15.83
CA GLU A 81 13.12 -1.90 -16.87
C GLU A 81 13.45 -3.37 -17.16
N LYS A 82 14.62 -3.85 -16.72
CA LYS A 82 15.07 -5.23 -16.94
C LYS A 82 15.35 -5.93 -15.61
N PRO A 83 14.32 -6.16 -14.79
CA PRO A 83 14.50 -6.86 -13.52
C PRO A 83 14.87 -8.33 -13.75
N PRO A 84 15.51 -8.98 -12.79
CA PRO A 84 15.79 -10.42 -12.86
C PRO A 84 14.46 -11.20 -12.93
N LYS A 85 14.43 -12.28 -13.70
CA LYS A 85 13.26 -13.14 -13.81
C LYS A 85 12.94 -13.79 -12.47
N PRO A 86 11.69 -13.76 -12.00
CA PRO A 86 11.27 -14.38 -10.75
C PRO A 86 11.05 -15.88 -10.93
N GLU A 87 12.11 -16.66 -11.19
CA GLU A 87 12.05 -18.09 -11.57
C GLU A 87 11.27 -18.95 -10.57
N ARG A 88 11.45 -18.69 -9.27
CA ARG A 88 10.72 -19.44 -8.23
C ARG A 88 9.21 -19.21 -8.30
N TRP A 89 8.82 -17.98 -8.58
CA TRP A 89 7.41 -17.60 -8.74
C TRP A 89 6.82 -18.25 -9.98
N LEU A 90 7.50 -18.15 -11.11
CA LEU A 90 7.04 -18.74 -12.37
C LEU A 90 6.91 -20.26 -12.27
N ARG A 91 7.88 -20.93 -11.63
CA ARG A 91 7.80 -22.37 -11.37
C ARG A 91 6.60 -22.72 -10.50
N PHE A 92 6.41 -22.01 -9.38
CA PHE A 92 5.28 -22.21 -8.49
C PHE A 92 3.95 -22.06 -9.22
N LEU A 93 3.80 -21.04 -10.06
CA LEU A 93 2.58 -20.84 -10.86
C LEU A 93 2.36 -21.99 -11.85
N GLY A 94 3.41 -22.45 -12.55
CA GLY A 94 3.32 -23.57 -13.49
C GLY A 94 2.91 -24.89 -12.81
N GLU A 95 3.39 -25.12 -11.59
CA GLU A 95 3.03 -26.31 -10.80
C GLU A 95 1.61 -26.25 -10.22
N THR A 96 1.14 -25.03 -9.87
CA THR A 96 -0.11 -24.83 -9.12
C THR A 96 -1.30 -24.55 -10.02
N VAL A 97 -1.14 -23.66 -10.98
CA VAL A 97 -2.22 -23.14 -11.86
C VAL A 97 -2.28 -23.91 -13.17
N GLN A 98 -1.11 -24.27 -13.72
CA GLN A 98 -0.89 -25.08 -14.94
C GLN A 98 -1.37 -24.42 -16.25
N THR A 99 -2.42 -23.61 -16.26
CA THR A 99 -3.01 -22.99 -17.46
C THR A 99 -2.37 -21.63 -17.73
N PRO A 100 -1.62 -21.43 -18.83
CA PRO A 100 -0.89 -20.20 -19.10
C PRO A 100 -1.75 -18.93 -19.09
N GLU A 101 -2.95 -19.00 -19.63
CA GLU A 101 -3.89 -17.88 -19.68
C GLU A 101 -4.34 -17.46 -18.27
N VAL A 102 -4.58 -18.44 -17.39
CA VAL A 102 -4.96 -18.17 -15.99
C VAL A 102 -3.78 -17.60 -15.21
N ILE A 103 -2.55 -18.08 -15.48
CA ILE A 103 -1.32 -17.50 -14.92
C ILE A 103 -1.18 -16.03 -15.31
N MET A 104 -1.35 -15.73 -16.60
CA MET A 104 -1.28 -14.36 -17.12
C MET A 104 -2.33 -13.46 -16.45
N GLN A 105 -3.60 -13.89 -16.42
CA GLN A 105 -4.67 -13.16 -15.76
C GLN A 105 -4.42 -12.94 -14.26
N LEU A 106 -3.82 -13.91 -13.58
CA LEU A 106 -3.46 -13.78 -12.17
C LEU A 106 -2.37 -12.73 -11.98
N GLN A 107 -1.34 -12.73 -12.84
CA GLN A 107 -0.27 -11.75 -12.80
C GLN A 107 -0.77 -10.34 -13.12
N GLU A 108 -1.65 -10.18 -14.11
CA GLU A 108 -2.31 -8.91 -14.42
C GLU A 108 -3.14 -8.41 -13.24
N PHE A 109 -3.91 -9.29 -12.58
CA PHE A 109 -4.70 -8.93 -11.41
C PHE A 109 -3.81 -8.51 -10.23
N ILE A 110 -2.67 -9.18 -10.03
CA ILE A 110 -1.68 -8.79 -9.02
C ILE A 110 -1.13 -7.40 -9.34
N GLY A 111 -0.75 -7.15 -10.60
CA GLY A 111 -0.30 -5.83 -11.04
C GLY A 111 -1.35 -4.76 -10.83
N TYR A 112 -2.58 -5.01 -11.24
CA TYR A 112 -3.71 -4.10 -11.02
C TYR A 112 -3.95 -3.79 -9.53
N SER A 113 -3.78 -4.78 -8.64
CA SER A 113 -3.93 -4.59 -7.20
C SER A 113 -2.86 -3.66 -6.59
N MET A 114 -1.78 -3.38 -7.30
CA MET A 114 -0.75 -2.42 -6.90
C MET A 114 -1.00 -1.01 -7.43
N THR A 115 -2.00 -0.82 -8.27
CA THR A 115 -2.45 0.50 -8.73
C THR A 115 -3.57 1.02 -7.83
N ARG A 116 -3.88 2.30 -7.95
CA ARG A 116 -5.02 2.94 -7.26
C ARG A 116 -6.25 3.00 -8.16
N ASP A 117 -6.13 2.49 -9.37
CA ASP A 117 -7.22 2.43 -10.33
C ASP A 117 -8.29 1.42 -9.86
N THR A 118 -9.52 1.88 -9.72
CA THR A 118 -10.68 1.05 -9.37
C THR A 118 -11.69 0.95 -10.51
N THR A 119 -11.39 1.51 -11.67
CA THR A 119 -12.32 1.62 -12.81
C THR A 119 -12.78 0.28 -13.36
N MET A 120 -11.93 -0.74 -13.26
CA MET A 120 -12.30 -2.08 -13.75
C MET A 120 -13.34 -2.78 -12.88
N GLY A 121 -13.55 -2.39 -11.62
CA GLY A 121 -14.55 -2.96 -10.71
C GLY A 121 -14.44 -4.49 -10.59
N LYS A 122 -13.23 -5.05 -10.54
CA LYS A 122 -12.98 -6.50 -10.56
C LYS A 122 -12.61 -7.03 -9.18
N ALA A 123 -13.12 -8.24 -8.91
CA ALA A 123 -12.67 -9.08 -7.79
C ALA A 123 -12.20 -10.44 -8.32
N ARG A 124 -11.26 -11.06 -7.64
CA ARG A 124 -10.77 -12.40 -7.96
C ARG A 124 -11.22 -13.39 -6.91
N LEU A 125 -11.90 -14.44 -7.33
CA LEU A 125 -12.23 -15.57 -6.48
C LEU A 125 -11.25 -16.73 -6.74
N LEU A 126 -10.55 -17.14 -5.68
CA LEU A 126 -9.61 -18.27 -5.72
C LEU A 126 -10.32 -19.51 -5.18
N LEU A 127 -10.65 -20.43 -6.08
CA LEU A 127 -11.29 -21.72 -5.74
C LEU A 127 -10.30 -22.86 -5.94
N GLY A 128 -10.42 -23.89 -5.12
CA GLY A 128 -9.64 -25.11 -5.26
C GLY A 128 -9.67 -25.96 -3.98
N PRO A 129 -9.24 -27.22 -4.05
CA PRO A 129 -9.10 -28.09 -2.89
C PRO A 129 -8.05 -27.53 -1.93
N GLY A 130 -7.99 -28.01 -0.72
CA GLY A 130 -6.98 -27.61 0.25
C GLY A 130 -5.55 -27.82 -0.25
N ALA A 131 -4.60 -27.06 0.30
CA ALA A 131 -3.14 -27.16 0.02
C ALA A 131 -2.72 -26.91 -1.45
N ASP A 132 -3.49 -26.15 -2.22
CA ASP A 132 -3.30 -25.84 -3.64
C ASP A 132 -2.61 -24.49 -3.92
N GLY A 133 -1.93 -23.90 -2.94
CA GLY A 133 -1.16 -22.67 -3.11
C GLY A 133 -1.93 -21.35 -3.00
N LYS A 134 -3.26 -21.32 -2.85
CA LYS A 134 -4.06 -20.08 -2.70
C LYS A 134 -3.50 -19.13 -1.64
N SER A 135 -3.24 -19.66 -0.44
CA SER A 135 -2.69 -18.85 0.66
C SER A 135 -1.30 -18.28 0.35
N LYS A 136 -0.50 -18.98 -0.47
CA LYS A 136 0.80 -18.48 -0.92
C LYS A 136 0.64 -17.30 -1.88
N VAL A 137 -0.28 -17.40 -2.84
CA VAL A 137 -0.62 -16.29 -3.76
C VAL A 137 -1.05 -15.06 -2.95
N ILE A 138 -1.99 -15.24 -2.02
CA ILE A 138 -2.47 -14.17 -1.15
C ILE A 138 -1.32 -13.54 -0.33
N SER A 139 -0.44 -14.36 0.22
CA SER A 139 0.72 -13.87 0.98
C SER A 139 1.65 -13.02 0.14
N ILE A 140 1.88 -13.41 -1.11
CA ILE A 140 2.70 -12.64 -2.07
C ILE A 140 2.01 -11.34 -2.43
N MET A 141 0.70 -11.35 -2.74
CA MET A 141 -0.06 -10.13 -3.01
C MET A 141 0.02 -9.14 -1.85
N ARG A 142 -0.17 -9.62 -0.61
CA ARG A 142 -0.04 -8.78 0.59
C ARG A 142 1.37 -8.21 0.78
N ALA A 143 2.39 -8.99 0.44
CA ALA A 143 3.78 -8.52 0.51
C ALA A 143 4.05 -7.43 -0.53
N LEU A 144 3.58 -7.60 -1.77
CA LEU A 144 3.75 -6.63 -2.86
C LEU A 144 3.01 -5.31 -2.58
N VAL A 145 1.74 -5.41 -2.19
CA VAL A 145 0.91 -4.24 -1.86
C VAL A 145 1.38 -3.57 -0.56
N GLY A 146 2.01 -4.31 0.32
CA GLY A 146 2.38 -3.88 1.67
C GLY A 146 1.30 -4.24 2.69
N GLN A 147 1.66 -4.92 3.76
CA GLN A 147 0.73 -5.45 4.77
C GLN A 147 -0.20 -4.37 5.36
N LYS A 148 0.32 -3.16 5.56
CA LYS A 148 -0.46 -2.02 6.10
C LYS A 148 -1.56 -1.54 5.14
N ASN A 149 -1.40 -1.78 3.85
CA ASN A 149 -2.32 -1.36 2.80
C ASN A 149 -3.39 -2.42 2.50
N CYS A 150 -3.41 -3.52 3.28
CA CYS A 150 -4.37 -4.61 3.13
C CYS A 150 -5.40 -4.60 4.25
N SER A 151 -6.59 -5.13 3.93
CA SER A 151 -7.66 -5.46 4.87
C SER A 151 -8.08 -6.92 4.71
N ALA A 152 -8.95 -7.40 5.61
CA ALA A 152 -9.43 -8.77 5.62
C ALA A 152 -10.92 -8.82 5.96
N VAL A 153 -11.73 -7.97 5.33
CA VAL A 153 -13.18 -7.93 5.52
C VAL A 153 -13.81 -8.99 4.64
N THR A 154 -14.57 -9.89 5.24
CA THR A 154 -15.34 -10.90 4.51
C THR A 154 -16.50 -10.26 3.74
N ILE A 155 -17.08 -10.99 2.76
CA ILE A 155 -18.25 -10.51 2.01
C ILE A 155 -19.41 -10.20 2.98
N ALA A 156 -19.69 -11.08 3.94
CA ALA A 156 -20.71 -10.84 4.97
C ALA A 156 -20.37 -9.63 5.86
N GLY A 157 -19.08 -9.43 6.17
CA GLY A 157 -18.61 -8.28 6.94
C GLY A 157 -18.79 -6.92 6.23
N LEU A 158 -19.01 -6.92 4.90
CA LEU A 158 -19.30 -5.70 4.16
C LEU A 158 -20.67 -5.08 4.50
N GLU A 159 -21.58 -5.84 5.11
CA GLU A 159 -22.86 -5.30 5.60
C GLU A 159 -22.68 -4.47 6.87
N ASP A 160 -21.65 -4.76 7.66
CA ASP A 160 -21.35 -4.05 8.91
C ASP A 160 -20.57 -2.77 8.64
N GLN A 161 -21.09 -1.63 9.13
CA GLN A 161 -20.48 -0.31 8.91
C GLN A 161 -19.08 -0.17 9.55
N PHE A 162 -18.85 -0.82 10.70
CA PHE A 162 -17.56 -0.76 11.38
C PHE A 162 -16.50 -1.60 10.67
N GLN A 163 -16.89 -2.76 10.14
CA GLN A 163 -15.99 -3.56 9.35
C GLN A 163 -15.67 -2.87 8.01
N ARG A 164 -16.67 -2.26 7.35
CA ARG A 164 -16.42 -1.45 6.14
C ARG A 164 -15.46 -0.29 6.39
N ALA A 165 -15.49 0.33 7.55
CA ALA A 165 -14.56 1.41 7.89
C ALA A 165 -13.09 0.97 7.81
N SER A 166 -12.79 -0.32 8.04
CA SER A 166 -11.43 -0.87 7.90
C SER A 166 -10.93 -0.97 6.46
N LEU A 167 -11.81 -0.78 5.46
CA LEU A 167 -11.44 -0.71 4.04
C LEU A 167 -10.90 0.67 3.66
N PHE A 168 -11.14 1.68 4.48
CA PHE A 168 -10.73 3.05 4.16
C PHE A 168 -9.22 3.13 3.92
N ARG A 169 -8.85 3.67 2.76
CA ARG A 169 -7.46 3.80 2.30
C ARG A 169 -6.70 2.47 2.18
N LYS A 170 -7.40 1.35 2.00
CA LYS A 170 -6.77 0.08 1.68
C LYS A 170 -6.75 -0.16 0.18
N MET A 171 -5.64 -0.72 -0.29
CA MET A 171 -5.42 -1.06 -1.70
C MET A 171 -5.98 -2.44 -2.05
N LEU A 172 -5.93 -3.36 -1.10
CA LEU A 172 -6.32 -4.75 -1.29
C LEU A 172 -7.16 -5.22 -0.10
N ASN A 173 -8.34 -5.76 -0.37
CA ASN A 173 -9.11 -6.52 0.60
C ASN A 173 -9.04 -8.01 0.28
N VAL A 174 -8.69 -8.84 1.26
CA VAL A 174 -8.64 -10.30 1.15
C VAL A 174 -9.55 -10.88 2.20
N GLY A 175 -10.82 -11.07 1.86
CA GLY A 175 -11.81 -11.77 2.66
C GLY A 175 -11.79 -13.28 2.36
N ALA A 176 -11.85 -14.12 3.39
CA ALA A 176 -11.97 -15.57 3.30
C ALA A 176 -13.17 -16.04 4.10
#